data_28ce1b07ecccc1793d819a00ac12a5fc
#
_entry.id   28ce1b07ecccc1793d819a00ac12a5fc
#
_cell.length_a   1.000
_cell.length_b   1.000
_cell.length_c   1.000
_cell.angle_alpha   90.00
_cell.angle_beta   90.00
_cell.angle_gamma   90.00
#
_symmetry.space_group_name_H-M   'P 1'
#
loop_
_entity.id
_entity.type
_entity.pdbx_description
1 polymer ?
#
loop_
_entity_poly.entity_id
_entity_poly.type
_entity_poly.pdbx_seq_one_letter_code
_entity_poly.pdbx_strand_id
1 'polypeptide(L)' 'MIKQNKPPTINDVAALAGTSKRTVSRVLNRSPKVNEATRARVLEVIEQLN' A
#
# COMPACT_ATOMS: atom_id res chain seq x y z
N MET A 1 0.92 -14.78 23.30
CA MET A 1 1.22 -13.84 22.24
C MET A 1 -0.03 -13.40 21.49
N ILE A 2 -0.21 -12.16 21.43
CA ILE A 2 -1.39 -11.61 20.79
C ILE A 2 -1.18 -11.46 19.30
N LYS A 3 -2.12 -11.93 18.55
CA LYS A 3 -2.05 -11.84 17.13
C LYS A 3 -3.00 -10.78 16.63
N GLN A 4 -2.50 -9.93 15.80
CA GLN A 4 -3.31 -8.91 15.20
C GLN A 4 -4.25 -9.52 14.20
N ASN A 5 -5.54 -9.31 14.39
CA ASN A 5 -6.54 -9.83 13.45
C ASN A 5 -7.09 -8.78 12.54
N LYS A 6 -6.60 -7.57 12.66
CA LYS A 6 -7.06 -6.50 11.81
C LYS A 6 -6.44 -6.61 10.42
N PRO A 7 -7.21 -6.31 9.41
CA PRO A 7 -6.63 -6.25 8.07
C PRO A 7 -5.66 -5.09 8.00
N PRO A 8 -4.68 -5.16 7.11
CA PRO A 8 -3.74 -4.05 6.94
C PRO A 8 -4.48 -2.80 6.52
N THR A 9 -4.02 -1.68 7.05
CA THR A 9 -4.62 -0.41 6.70
C THR A 9 -3.74 0.28 5.66
N ILE A 10 -4.27 1.38 5.12
CA ILE A 10 -3.52 2.16 4.15
C ILE A 10 -2.23 2.68 4.77
N ASN A 11 -2.24 2.91 6.09
CA ASN A 11 -1.03 3.33 6.79
C ASN A 11 0.04 2.26 6.73
N ASP A 12 -0.37 1.01 6.93
CA ASP A 12 0.57 -0.10 6.90
C ASP A 12 1.18 -0.26 5.52
N VAL A 13 0.35 -0.15 4.50
CA VAL A 13 0.84 -0.28 3.14
C VAL A 13 1.81 0.84 2.81
N ALA A 14 1.47 2.07 3.19
CA ALA A 14 2.34 3.20 2.91
C ALA A 14 3.69 3.05 3.59
N ALA A 15 3.70 2.61 4.83
CA ALA A 15 4.94 2.44 5.56
C ALA A 15 5.82 1.38 4.92
N LEU A 16 5.25 0.25 4.56
CA LEU A 16 6.04 -0.83 3.97
C LEU A 16 6.47 -0.51 2.55
N ALA A 17 5.67 0.23 1.83
CA ALA A 17 6.03 0.62 0.47
C ALA A 17 6.96 1.81 0.43
N GLY A 18 7.15 2.48 1.56
CA GLY A 18 8.02 3.64 1.62
C GLY A 18 7.44 4.84 0.92
N THR A 19 6.12 5.00 0.98
CA THR A 19 5.47 6.12 0.31
C THR A 19 4.40 6.70 1.23
N SER A 20 3.69 7.70 0.75
CA SER A 20 2.67 8.36 1.54
C SER A 20 1.32 7.68 1.38
N LYS A 21 0.43 7.93 2.34
CA LYS A 21 -0.91 7.40 2.24
C LYS A 21 -1.61 7.89 0.99
N ARG A 22 -1.34 9.13 0.61
CA ARG A 22 -1.94 9.68 -0.59
C ARG A 22 -1.55 8.88 -1.81
N THR A 23 -0.28 8.48 -1.88
CA THR A 23 0.18 7.70 -3.01
C THR A 23 -0.50 6.34 -3.04
N VAL A 24 -0.64 5.70 -1.89
CA VAL A 24 -1.32 4.42 -1.82
C VAL A 24 -2.76 4.57 -2.29
N SER A 25 -3.42 5.63 -1.83
CA SER A 25 -4.80 5.88 -2.23
C SER A 25 -4.91 6.04 -3.74
N ARG A 26 -3.96 6.74 -4.33
CA ARG A 26 -3.95 6.93 -5.78
C ARG A 26 -3.78 5.62 -6.51
N VAL A 27 -2.92 4.75 -5.99
CA VAL A 27 -2.73 3.45 -6.61
C VAL A 27 -4.02 2.64 -6.57
N LEU A 28 -4.70 2.67 -5.44
CA LEU A 28 -5.95 1.95 -5.29
C LEU A 28 -7.03 2.50 -6.21
N ASN A 29 -6.99 3.79 -6.50
CA ASN A 29 -7.95 4.42 -7.39
C ASN A 29 -7.49 4.40 -8.84
N ARG A 30 -6.38 3.74 -9.11
CA ARG A 30 -5.85 3.61 -10.46
C ARG A 30 -5.57 4.97 -11.09
N SER A 31 -5.08 5.89 -10.27
CA SER A 31 -4.76 7.21 -10.75
C SER A 31 -3.56 7.16 -11.70
N PRO A 32 -3.60 7.89 -12.81
CA PRO A 32 -2.46 7.93 -13.73
C PRO A 32 -1.31 8.78 -13.20
N LYS A 33 -1.53 9.43 -12.07
CA LYS A 33 -0.49 10.31 -11.52
C LYS A 33 0.55 9.54 -10.73
N VAL A 34 0.36 8.25 -10.59
CA VAL A 34 1.31 7.45 -9.83
C VAL A 34 2.36 6.91 -10.77
N ASN A 35 3.60 7.01 -10.33
CA ASN A 35 4.72 6.46 -11.04
C ASN A 35 4.58 4.94 -11.17
N GLU A 36 5.04 4.41 -12.29
CA GLU A 36 4.91 2.98 -12.55
C GLU A 36 5.64 2.16 -11.47
N ALA A 37 6.84 2.56 -11.12
CA ALA A 37 7.62 1.84 -10.12
C ALA A 37 6.93 1.90 -8.76
N THR A 38 6.36 3.04 -8.43
CA THR A 38 5.66 3.19 -7.16
C THR A 38 4.41 2.32 -7.13
N ARG A 39 3.70 2.30 -8.24
CA ARG A 39 2.50 1.47 -8.31
C ARG A 39 2.84 0.01 -8.11
N ALA A 40 3.87 -0.47 -8.78
CA ALA A 40 4.26 -1.86 -8.66
C ALA A 40 4.64 -2.17 -7.21
N ARG A 41 5.34 -1.27 -6.57
CA ARG A 41 5.77 -1.48 -5.19
C ARG A 41 4.58 -1.55 -4.25
N VAL A 42 3.64 -0.63 -4.40
CA VAL A 42 2.47 -0.61 -3.54
C VAL A 42 1.64 -1.88 -3.73
N LEU A 43 1.46 -2.29 -4.97
CA LEU A 43 0.69 -3.49 -5.25
C LEU A 43 1.38 -4.73 -4.68
N GLU A 44 2.69 -4.76 -4.74
CA GLU A 44 3.44 -5.87 -4.17
C GLU A 44 3.25 -5.95 -2.66
N VAL A 45 3.29 -4.80 -2.00
CA VAL A 45 3.09 -4.74 -0.56
C VAL A 45 1.68 -5.21 -0.20
N ILE A 46 0.70 -4.76 -0.95
CA ILE A 46 -0.67 -5.17 -0.71
C ILE A 46 -0.81 -6.67 -0.81
N GLU A 47 -0.17 -7.25 -1.80
CA GLU A 47 -0.23 -8.68 -1.99
C GLU A 47 0.44 -9.42 -0.84
N GLN A 48 1.55 -8.90 -0.35
CA GLN A 48 2.25 -9.53 0.75
C GLN A 48 1.45 -9.49 2.04
N LEU A 49 0.74 -8.40 2.27
CA LEU A 49 -0.04 -8.24 3.47
C LEU A 49 -1.37 -9.00 3.43
N ASN A 50 -1.77 -9.35 2.28
CA ASN A 50 -3.04 -10.03 2.11
C ASN A 50 -2.88 -11.58 2.33
#